data_90ec383fb3aa166084ba3bce276db5a8
#
_entry.id   90ec383fb3aa166084ba3bce276db5a8
#
_cell.length_a   1.000
_cell.length_b   1.000
_cell.length_c   1.000
_cell.angle_alpha   90.00
_cell.angle_beta   90.00
_cell.angle_gamma   90.00
#
_symmetry.space_group_name_H-M   'P 1'
#
loop_
_entity.id
_entity.type
_entity.pdbx_description
1 polymer ?
#
loop_
_entity_poly.entity_id
_entity_poly.type
_entity_poly.pdbx_seq_one_letter_code
_entity_poly.pdbx_strand_id
1 'polypeptide(L)'
;MTDQGILSKDDYECEMDGTSDDDSGDDWDEITEDLESIPCLFCNEVTNNFSTALEHLIASHKFDLKNFIIKHSLDTYSYIKLINFIRHKNVLSDQLNALSIKTWESEEYLRPVIEDDPWLMFDIEDLEEKTTKPIAYTVNSENGCVTLSEAHFAELQKTIQTLRAQLEQRELACFLAKQQIDEMTEKVQKLILDGDLDENNTVSSSSNSNCNVDKSYFDTYNHFVIHHEMLTDKVRTESYRDALVTNANRFDNCVILDVGCGTGILSMFAAKTGCRKVISVDQSDVIYHAIDIVRENNLSDIITLKKGRLEDINLEEDKVDVIVSEWMGYFLLFEGMLDTVIYARDNYLTPGGILLPNRCTLSIVGSGDTRRYVELIDYWSNVYGFKMSCMKVEVVREPSIEICNADELITSIVEIQSFDLYKVTKDCVNFSSPFEFKVKKTGSLTAIVGYFDIFFDLDNPIHFSTGPHSPPTHWKQTVFSLREPISITEGEILRGKLVCRRHVRNIRGLIVAILIKNINQVYYLE
;
A
#
# COMPACT_ATOMS: atom_id res chain seq x y z
N MET A 1 -41.67 0.74 50.34
CA MET A 1 -42.36 -0.55 50.33
C MET A 1 -41.66 -1.32 49.21
N THR A 2 -40.59 -2.01 49.53
CA THR A 2 -40.45 -3.46 49.78
C THR A 2 -40.70 -4.25 48.49
N ASP A 3 -39.84 -5.04 47.90
CA ASP A 3 -39.05 -6.05 48.55
C ASP A 3 -37.89 -6.55 47.63
N GLN A 4 -36.87 -7.02 48.28
CA GLN A 4 -35.70 -7.67 47.77
C GLN A 4 -36.00 -9.12 47.32
N GLY A 5 -35.31 -9.62 46.34
CA GLY A 5 -35.23 -11.04 46.00
C GLY A 5 -33.86 -11.44 45.54
N ILE A 6 -33.00 -11.76 46.50
CA ILE A 6 -31.74 -12.51 46.35
C ILE A 6 -32.12 -13.95 46.02
N LEU A 7 -31.51 -14.57 45.01
CA LEU A 7 -31.42 -16.02 44.89
C LEU A 7 -29.97 -16.45 44.64
N SER A 8 -29.58 -17.35 45.53
CA SER A 8 -28.28 -17.96 45.80
C SER A 8 -27.87 -18.98 44.69
N LYS A 9 -26.56 -19.18 44.63
CA LYS A 9 -25.90 -20.41 44.14
C LYS A 9 -26.60 -21.65 44.71
N ASP A 10 -26.71 -22.68 43.89
CA ASP A 10 -26.22 -24.04 44.08
C ASP A 10 -26.87 -25.02 43.09
N ASP A 11 -26.09 -26.04 42.76
CA ASP A 11 -26.43 -27.37 42.27
C ASP A 11 -26.77 -27.59 40.80
N TYR A 12 -25.78 -28.06 40.07
CA TYR A 12 -25.91 -29.28 39.27
C TYR A 12 -24.51 -29.98 39.17
N GLU A 13 -24.26 -30.87 40.14
CA GLU A 13 -23.39 -32.03 39.93
C GLU A 13 -24.09 -32.97 38.94
N CYS A 14 -23.36 -33.46 37.96
CA CYS A 14 -23.69 -34.67 37.23
C CYS A 14 -22.43 -35.51 37.06
N GLU A 15 -22.57 -36.73 37.45
CA GLU A 15 -21.63 -37.77 37.70
C GLU A 15 -20.73 -38.13 36.50
N MET A 16 -19.47 -38.43 36.85
CA MET A 16 -18.49 -39.09 36.00
C MET A 16 -18.88 -40.58 35.82
N ASP A 17 -18.96 -41.04 34.64
CA ASP A 17 -18.71 -42.45 34.33
C ASP A 17 -17.56 -42.53 33.33
N GLY A 18 -16.51 -43.22 33.76
CA GLY A 18 -15.29 -43.39 33.02
C GLY A 18 -15.41 -44.54 32.00
N THR A 19 -14.91 -44.28 30.82
CA THR A 19 -14.21 -45.30 30.02
C THR A 19 -13.04 -44.66 29.33
N SER A 20 -11.89 -45.24 29.55
CA SER A 20 -10.62 -45.04 28.84
C SER A 20 -10.76 -45.20 27.35
N ASP A 21 -10.08 -44.36 26.57
CA ASP A 21 -9.00 -44.77 25.68
C ASP A 21 -8.67 -43.67 24.65
N ASP A 22 -7.40 -43.56 24.44
CA ASP A 22 -6.65 -43.03 23.32
C ASP A 22 -6.29 -41.54 23.30
N ASP A 23 -5.17 -41.37 23.92
CA ASP A 23 -4.03 -40.47 23.64
C ASP A 23 -3.78 -40.34 22.14
N SER A 24 -4.01 -39.20 21.55
CA SER A 24 -3.36 -38.73 20.34
C SER A 24 -2.93 -37.29 20.54
N GLY A 25 -1.83 -37.14 21.27
CA GLY A 25 -1.03 -35.94 21.24
C GLY A 25 -0.52 -35.75 19.81
N ASP A 26 -1.03 -34.73 19.13
CA ASP A 26 -0.37 -34.18 17.95
C ASP A 26 0.90 -33.47 18.40
N ASP A 27 1.94 -34.26 18.64
CA ASP A 27 3.31 -33.79 18.55
C ASP A 27 3.55 -33.39 17.08
N TRP A 28 3.62 -32.09 16.84
CA TRP A 28 4.30 -31.60 15.68
C TRP A 28 5.80 -31.80 15.90
N ASP A 29 6.23 -33.07 15.76
CA ASP A 29 7.63 -33.38 15.57
C ASP A 29 8.09 -32.61 14.32
N GLU A 30 9.10 -31.77 14.50
CA GLU A 30 9.94 -31.27 13.42
C GLU A 30 10.30 -32.50 12.56
N ILE A 31 9.74 -32.56 11.36
CA ILE A 31 10.18 -33.51 10.34
C ILE A 31 11.57 -33.02 9.92
N THR A 32 12.59 -33.34 10.71
CA THR A 32 13.93 -33.48 10.19
C THR A 32 13.87 -34.72 9.31
N GLU A 33 13.60 -34.53 8.01
CA GLU A 33 13.88 -35.58 7.02
C GLU A 33 15.37 -35.90 7.20
N ASP A 34 15.67 -37.02 7.84
CA ASP A 34 16.99 -37.62 7.84
C ASP A 34 17.34 -37.91 6.37
N LEU A 35 18.16 -37.05 5.78
CA LEU A 35 18.73 -37.28 4.46
C LEU A 35 19.57 -38.56 4.57
N GLU A 36 19.04 -39.70 4.11
CA GLU A 36 19.64 -41.02 4.28
C GLU A 36 21.01 -41.17 3.61
N SER A 37 21.41 -40.28 2.70
CA SER A 37 22.72 -40.34 2.07
C SER A 37 23.16 -39.00 1.44
N ILE A 38 24.32 -38.50 1.79
CA ILE A 38 24.93 -37.27 1.22
C ILE A 38 26.21 -37.65 0.48
N PRO A 39 26.20 -37.65 -0.88
CA PRO A 39 27.37 -37.99 -1.69
C PRO A 39 28.38 -36.83 -1.64
N CYS A 40 29.66 -37.16 -1.45
CA CYS A 40 30.73 -36.18 -1.45
C CYS A 40 30.77 -35.35 -2.76
N LEU A 41 31.21 -34.11 -2.66
CA LEU A 41 31.34 -33.22 -3.82
C LEU A 41 32.49 -33.63 -4.77
N PHE A 42 33.51 -34.34 -4.26
CA PHE A 42 34.76 -34.59 -4.98
C PHE A 42 35.14 -36.07 -5.13
N CYS A 43 34.45 -37.01 -4.44
CA CYS A 43 34.70 -38.46 -4.56
C CYS A 43 33.40 -39.26 -4.40
N ASN A 44 33.51 -40.59 -4.43
CA ASN A 44 32.34 -41.49 -4.34
C ASN A 44 31.96 -41.85 -2.91
N GLU A 45 32.52 -41.19 -1.91
CA GLU A 45 32.15 -41.39 -0.50
C GLU A 45 30.75 -40.81 -0.24
N VAL A 46 29.96 -41.51 0.56
CA VAL A 46 28.61 -41.13 0.96
C VAL A 46 28.52 -41.08 2.46
N THR A 47 27.98 -40.02 3.00
CA THR A 47 27.84 -39.79 4.45
C THR A 47 26.36 -39.68 4.84
N ASN A 48 26.04 -39.83 6.12
CA ASN A 48 24.66 -39.89 6.60
C ASN A 48 24.11 -38.56 7.09
N ASN A 49 24.95 -37.54 7.22
CA ASN A 49 24.56 -36.18 7.62
C ASN A 49 25.58 -35.13 7.16
N PHE A 50 25.15 -33.86 7.14
CA PHE A 50 26.01 -32.74 6.70
C PHE A 50 27.23 -32.51 7.58
N SER A 51 27.18 -32.79 8.88
CA SER A 51 28.34 -32.62 9.77
C SER A 51 29.49 -33.54 9.35
N THR A 52 29.19 -34.82 9.14
CA THR A 52 30.19 -35.81 8.69
C THR A 52 30.62 -35.56 7.23
N ALA A 53 29.73 -35.06 6.39
CA ALA A 53 30.05 -34.68 5.02
C ALA A 53 31.05 -33.52 4.96
N LEU A 54 30.85 -32.49 5.77
CA LEU A 54 31.78 -31.35 5.88
C LEU A 54 33.13 -31.73 6.48
N GLU A 55 33.14 -32.59 7.52
CA GLU A 55 34.37 -33.15 8.07
C GLU A 55 35.15 -33.97 7.03
N HIS A 56 34.46 -34.77 6.22
CA HIS A 56 35.06 -35.51 5.12
C HIS A 56 35.65 -34.57 4.06
N LEU A 57 34.97 -33.50 3.67
CA LEU A 57 35.51 -32.50 2.74
C LEU A 57 36.83 -31.90 3.26
N ILE A 58 36.91 -31.59 4.54
CA ILE A 58 38.12 -31.02 5.15
C ILE A 58 39.23 -32.08 5.24
N ALA A 59 38.91 -33.28 5.76
CA ALA A 59 39.92 -34.32 6.02
C ALA A 59 40.50 -34.92 4.75
N SER A 60 39.62 -35.27 3.77
CA SER A 60 40.02 -35.99 2.57
C SER A 60 40.40 -35.07 1.40
N HIS A 61 39.73 -33.93 1.28
CA HIS A 61 39.89 -33.02 0.14
C HIS A 61 40.51 -31.68 0.49
N LYS A 62 40.85 -31.44 1.77
CA LYS A 62 41.40 -30.17 2.29
C LYS A 62 40.59 -28.94 1.86
N PHE A 63 39.28 -29.15 1.73
CA PHE A 63 38.34 -28.12 1.29
C PHE A 63 37.35 -27.81 2.42
N ASP A 64 37.44 -26.60 2.97
CA ASP A 64 36.52 -26.07 3.96
C ASP A 64 35.41 -25.29 3.24
N LEU A 65 34.30 -25.94 2.97
CA LEU A 65 33.16 -25.35 2.27
C LEU A 65 32.57 -24.16 3.02
N LYS A 66 32.47 -24.24 4.36
CA LYS A 66 31.96 -23.14 5.18
C LYS A 66 32.81 -21.89 5.04
N ASN A 67 34.13 -22.05 5.21
CA ASN A 67 35.07 -20.95 5.08
C ASN A 67 35.09 -20.41 3.63
N PHE A 68 34.91 -21.26 2.63
CA PHE A 68 34.84 -20.85 1.23
C PHE A 68 33.59 -19.97 0.97
N ILE A 69 32.42 -20.35 1.48
CA ILE A 69 31.17 -19.58 1.38
C ILE A 69 31.34 -18.19 2.02
N ILE A 70 31.83 -18.15 3.25
CA ILE A 70 32.05 -16.89 4.01
C ILE A 70 33.08 -16.00 3.30
N LYS A 71 34.21 -16.57 2.90
CA LYS A 71 35.31 -15.83 2.22
C LYS A 71 34.86 -15.16 0.93
N HIS A 72 33.98 -15.79 0.18
CA HIS A 72 33.49 -15.31 -1.09
C HIS A 72 32.12 -14.62 -0.98
N SER A 73 31.54 -14.50 0.25
CA SER A 73 30.22 -13.89 0.52
C SER A 73 29.15 -14.42 -0.44
N LEU A 74 29.06 -15.76 -0.56
CA LEU A 74 28.12 -16.38 -1.48
C LEU A 74 26.71 -16.30 -0.90
N ASP A 75 25.79 -15.77 -1.69
CA ASP A 75 24.35 -15.89 -1.43
C ASP A 75 23.82 -17.28 -1.87
N THR A 76 22.59 -17.59 -1.54
CA THR A 76 21.93 -18.87 -1.83
C THR A 76 22.01 -19.22 -3.33
N TYR A 77 21.81 -18.25 -4.22
CA TYR A 77 21.87 -18.48 -5.68
C TYR A 77 23.30 -18.77 -6.15
N SER A 78 24.27 -18.01 -5.67
CA SER A 78 25.70 -18.23 -5.98
C SER A 78 26.19 -19.55 -5.42
N TYR A 79 25.67 -19.98 -4.27
CA TYR A 79 25.94 -21.29 -3.69
C TYR A 79 25.37 -22.42 -4.56
N ILE A 80 24.10 -22.36 -4.97
CA ILE A 80 23.49 -23.33 -5.88
C ILE A 80 24.30 -23.45 -7.17
N LYS A 81 24.68 -22.31 -7.76
CA LYS A 81 25.52 -22.29 -8.96
C LYS A 81 26.88 -22.95 -8.72
N LEU A 82 27.49 -22.73 -7.56
CA LEU A 82 28.77 -23.36 -7.20
C LEU A 82 28.63 -24.88 -7.10
N ILE A 83 27.64 -25.41 -6.41
CA ILE A 83 27.44 -26.85 -6.27
C ILE A 83 27.22 -27.50 -7.65
N ASN A 84 26.32 -26.94 -8.45
CA ASN A 84 26.05 -27.44 -9.79
C ASN A 84 27.27 -27.31 -10.72
N PHE A 85 28.07 -26.27 -10.60
CA PHE A 85 29.33 -26.15 -11.33
C PHE A 85 30.33 -27.26 -10.97
N ILE A 86 30.51 -27.55 -9.66
CA ILE A 86 31.36 -28.64 -9.18
C ILE A 86 30.91 -29.97 -9.80
N ARG A 87 29.60 -30.26 -9.74
CA ARG A 87 29.00 -31.48 -10.31
C ARG A 87 29.14 -31.57 -11.83
N HIS A 88 28.91 -30.47 -12.54
CA HIS A 88 28.95 -30.44 -14.00
C HIS A 88 30.37 -30.57 -14.57
N LYS A 89 31.33 -29.92 -13.95
CA LYS A 89 32.71 -29.85 -14.45
C LYS A 89 33.64 -30.88 -13.80
N ASN A 90 33.18 -31.62 -12.76
CA ASN A 90 34.00 -32.53 -11.95
C ASN A 90 35.30 -31.85 -11.48
N VAL A 91 35.17 -30.61 -10.96
CA VAL A 91 36.33 -29.80 -10.55
C VAL A 91 36.94 -30.38 -9.29
N LEU A 92 38.29 -30.45 -9.24
CA LEU A 92 39.00 -30.88 -8.03
C LEU A 92 39.07 -29.75 -7.00
N SER A 93 39.07 -30.11 -5.71
CA SER A 93 39.09 -29.16 -4.59
C SER A 93 40.23 -28.14 -4.67
N ASP A 94 41.42 -28.57 -5.10
CA ASP A 94 42.59 -27.70 -5.25
C ASP A 94 42.42 -26.63 -6.34
N GLN A 95 41.63 -26.93 -7.37
CA GLN A 95 41.34 -26.01 -8.47
C GLN A 95 40.35 -24.93 -8.07
N LEU A 96 39.39 -25.23 -7.21
CA LEU A 96 38.36 -24.30 -6.75
C LEU A 96 38.93 -23.05 -6.05
N ASN A 97 39.97 -23.25 -5.24
CA ASN A 97 40.65 -22.16 -4.54
C ASN A 97 41.36 -21.16 -5.47
N ALA A 98 41.63 -21.55 -6.71
CA ALA A 98 42.28 -20.72 -7.72
C ALA A 98 41.28 -20.03 -8.67
N LEU A 99 40.02 -20.42 -8.66
CA LEU A 99 38.98 -19.89 -9.54
C LEU A 99 38.35 -18.60 -8.95
N SER A 100 37.90 -17.72 -9.84
CA SER A 100 37.13 -16.54 -9.44
C SER A 100 35.64 -16.86 -9.52
N ILE A 101 34.80 -16.15 -8.74
CA ILE A 101 33.33 -16.27 -8.72
C ILE A 101 32.76 -16.21 -10.14
N LYS A 102 33.27 -15.37 -11.01
CA LYS A 102 32.85 -15.26 -12.41
C LYS A 102 32.86 -16.58 -13.19
N THR A 103 33.55 -17.59 -12.70
CA THR A 103 33.68 -18.89 -13.38
C THR A 103 32.42 -19.74 -13.30
N TRP A 104 31.63 -19.58 -12.23
CA TRP A 104 30.35 -20.29 -12.01
C TRP A 104 29.14 -19.36 -11.89
N GLU A 105 29.26 -18.11 -12.27
CA GLU A 105 28.19 -17.10 -12.22
C GLU A 105 27.12 -17.29 -13.32
N SER A 106 27.42 -18.13 -14.35
CA SER A 106 26.50 -18.41 -15.46
C SER A 106 25.19 -19.02 -14.98
N GLU A 107 24.08 -18.57 -15.57
CA GLU A 107 22.74 -19.09 -15.25
C GLU A 107 22.52 -20.55 -15.64
N GLU A 108 23.39 -21.12 -16.48
CA GLU A 108 23.36 -22.54 -16.83
C GLU A 108 23.52 -23.44 -15.58
N TYR A 109 24.20 -22.95 -14.53
CA TYR A 109 24.43 -23.68 -13.28
C TYR A 109 23.30 -23.51 -12.25
N LEU A 110 22.19 -22.85 -12.56
CA LEU A 110 20.98 -22.89 -11.75
C LEU A 110 20.18 -24.18 -11.90
N ARG A 111 20.44 -24.96 -12.95
CA ARG A 111 19.78 -26.24 -13.16
C ARG A 111 20.53 -27.35 -12.41
N PRO A 112 19.85 -28.13 -11.55
CA PRO A 112 20.45 -29.26 -10.87
C PRO A 112 21.08 -30.24 -11.86
N VAL A 113 22.31 -30.67 -11.58
CA VAL A 113 23.02 -31.69 -12.35
C VAL A 113 22.63 -33.10 -11.85
N ILE A 114 22.38 -33.20 -10.57
CA ILE A 114 21.83 -34.36 -9.89
C ILE A 114 20.44 -34.01 -9.39
N GLU A 115 19.44 -34.80 -9.74
CA GLU A 115 18.08 -34.63 -9.25
C GLU A 115 18.09 -34.87 -7.73
N ASP A 116 17.51 -33.97 -6.95
CA ASP A 116 17.49 -33.98 -5.49
C ASP A 116 18.88 -34.07 -4.82
N ASP A 117 19.89 -33.37 -5.36
CA ASP A 117 21.23 -33.32 -4.73
C ASP A 117 21.12 -32.74 -3.31
N PRO A 118 21.45 -33.49 -2.24
CA PRO A 118 21.30 -33.04 -0.87
C PRO A 118 22.09 -31.75 -0.57
N TRP A 119 23.19 -31.49 -1.26
CA TRP A 119 23.96 -30.26 -1.09
C TRP A 119 23.20 -29.00 -1.47
N LEU A 120 22.19 -29.08 -2.31
CA LEU A 120 21.33 -27.95 -2.65
C LEU A 120 20.33 -27.59 -1.53
N MET A 121 20.12 -28.52 -0.58
CA MET A 121 19.29 -28.33 0.63
C MET A 121 20.11 -27.83 1.84
N PHE A 122 21.42 -27.71 1.71
CA PHE A 122 22.28 -27.22 2.78
C PHE A 122 22.04 -25.73 3.02
N ASP A 123 21.60 -25.39 4.22
CA ASP A 123 21.32 -24.01 4.63
C ASP A 123 22.63 -23.25 4.89
N ILE A 124 22.92 -22.28 4.06
CA ILE A 124 24.08 -21.41 4.21
C ILE A 124 23.83 -20.24 5.16
N GLU A 125 22.57 -19.91 5.46
CA GLU A 125 22.20 -18.79 6.36
C GLU A 125 22.57 -19.15 7.82
N ASP A 126 22.52 -20.40 8.20
CA ASP A 126 22.98 -20.91 9.51
C ASP A 126 24.49 -20.70 9.74
N LEU A 127 25.26 -20.37 8.70
CA LEU A 127 26.70 -20.14 8.81
C LEU A 127 27.07 -18.74 9.29
N GLU A 128 26.20 -17.76 9.12
CA GLU A 128 26.46 -16.37 9.53
C GLU A 128 26.34 -16.16 11.05
N GLU A 129 25.63 -17.02 11.77
CA GLU A 129 25.39 -16.84 13.20
C GLU A 129 26.61 -17.13 14.12
N LYS A 130 27.72 -17.69 13.63
CA LYS A 130 28.83 -18.16 14.50
C LYS A 130 30.13 -17.34 14.47
N THR A 131 30.17 -16.19 13.82
CA THR A 131 31.38 -15.34 13.81
C THR A 131 31.36 -14.18 14.80
N THR A 132 30.33 -14.02 15.60
CA THR A 132 30.36 -13.06 16.71
C THR A 132 31.22 -13.64 17.85
N LYS A 133 32.31 -12.96 18.20
CA LYS A 133 33.05 -13.23 19.42
C LYS A 133 32.06 -13.30 20.58
N PRO A 134 32.13 -14.30 21.47
CA PRO A 134 31.18 -14.41 22.57
C PRO A 134 31.22 -13.11 23.39
N ILE A 135 30.10 -12.43 23.46
CA ILE A 135 29.92 -11.22 24.27
C ILE A 135 30.09 -11.65 25.70
N ALA A 136 31.09 -11.10 26.38
CA ALA A 136 31.28 -11.38 27.82
C ALA A 136 30.13 -10.77 28.62
N TYR A 137 29.24 -11.61 29.11
CA TYR A 137 28.14 -11.22 29.98
C TYR A 137 28.24 -11.97 31.31
N THR A 138 27.78 -11.37 32.40
CA THR A 138 27.64 -12.02 33.70
C THR A 138 26.14 -12.20 33.97
N VAL A 139 25.76 -13.44 34.27
CA VAL A 139 24.39 -13.76 34.70
C VAL A 139 24.35 -13.74 36.21
N ASN A 140 23.50 -12.91 36.79
CA ASN A 140 23.24 -12.96 38.23
C ASN A 140 22.27 -14.12 38.51
N SER A 141 22.80 -15.18 39.19
CA SER A 141 22.07 -16.41 39.44
C SER A 141 20.87 -16.28 40.40
N GLU A 142 20.76 -15.15 41.13
CA GLU A 142 19.66 -14.94 42.07
C GLU A 142 18.43 -14.29 41.45
N ASN A 143 18.57 -13.51 40.40
CA ASN A 143 17.45 -12.77 39.77
C ASN A 143 17.34 -12.92 38.26
N GLY A 144 18.18 -13.73 37.62
CA GLY A 144 18.16 -13.96 36.16
C GLY A 144 18.56 -12.74 35.34
N CYS A 145 19.08 -11.67 35.95
CA CYS A 145 19.48 -10.46 35.19
C CYS A 145 20.84 -10.66 34.53
N VAL A 146 20.93 -10.23 33.28
CA VAL A 146 22.16 -10.20 32.49
C VAL A 146 22.77 -8.80 32.59
N THR A 147 24.03 -8.69 33.03
CA THR A 147 24.75 -7.42 33.09
C THR A 147 25.71 -7.34 31.90
N LEU A 148 25.54 -6.32 31.06
CA LEU A 148 26.41 -5.99 29.96
C LEU A 148 27.20 -4.73 30.29
N SER A 149 28.41 -4.57 29.73
CA SER A 149 29.10 -3.29 29.79
C SER A 149 28.33 -2.27 28.90
N GLU A 150 28.41 -1.00 29.29
CA GLU A 150 27.76 0.11 28.53
C GLU A 150 28.19 0.13 27.06
N ALA A 151 29.44 -0.20 26.78
CA ALA A 151 29.97 -0.30 25.42
C ALA A 151 29.33 -1.45 24.62
N HIS A 152 29.16 -2.63 25.22
CA HIS A 152 28.50 -3.76 24.55
C HIS A 152 27.00 -3.53 24.37
N PHE A 153 26.35 -2.85 25.30
CA PHE A 153 24.95 -2.47 25.17
C PHE A 153 24.73 -1.49 24.00
N ALA A 154 25.62 -0.50 23.86
CA ALA A 154 25.58 0.45 22.74
C ALA A 154 25.86 -0.24 21.39
N GLU A 155 26.78 -1.22 21.36
CA GLU A 155 27.09 -2.01 20.16
C GLU A 155 25.90 -2.90 19.75
N LEU A 156 25.24 -3.55 20.70
CA LEU A 156 24.02 -4.33 20.48
C LEU A 156 22.89 -3.45 19.95
N GLN A 157 22.67 -2.27 20.53
CA GLN A 157 21.67 -1.32 20.03
C GLN A 157 21.95 -0.89 18.59
N LYS A 158 23.21 -0.60 18.28
CA LYS A 158 23.62 -0.25 16.92
C LYS A 158 23.41 -1.40 15.94
N THR A 159 23.73 -2.63 16.35
CA THR A 159 23.51 -3.83 15.52
C THR A 159 22.03 -4.07 15.26
N ILE A 160 21.18 -3.96 16.28
CA ILE A 160 19.73 -4.06 16.13
C ILE A 160 19.17 -3.00 15.18
N GLN A 161 19.65 -1.75 15.30
CA GLN A 161 19.23 -0.68 14.36
C GLN A 161 19.66 -0.97 12.93
N THR A 162 20.89 -1.48 12.74
CA THR A 162 21.40 -1.84 11.41
C THR A 162 20.60 -2.97 10.79
N LEU A 163 20.34 -4.03 11.56
CA LEU A 163 19.55 -5.18 11.08
C LEU A 163 18.10 -4.80 10.76
N ARG A 164 17.48 -3.92 11.56
CA ARG A 164 16.14 -3.40 11.25
C ARG A 164 16.13 -2.60 9.94
N ALA A 165 17.10 -1.73 9.73
CA ALA A 165 17.21 -0.96 8.49
C ALA A 165 17.46 -1.86 7.27
N GLN A 166 18.26 -2.92 7.41
CA GLN A 166 18.47 -3.92 6.36
C GLN A 166 17.20 -4.72 6.05
N LEU A 167 16.45 -5.12 7.09
CA LEU A 167 15.19 -5.84 6.92
C LEU A 167 14.18 -4.98 6.14
N GLU A 168 13.99 -3.73 6.53
CA GLU A 168 13.10 -2.79 5.85
C GLU A 168 13.51 -2.55 4.38
N GLN A 169 14.83 -2.47 4.12
CA GLN A 169 15.35 -2.35 2.76
C GLN A 169 15.07 -3.61 1.93
N ARG A 170 15.23 -4.80 2.52
CA ARG A 170 14.91 -6.08 1.86
C ARG A 170 13.40 -6.23 1.63
N GLU A 171 12.56 -5.86 2.59
CA GLU A 171 11.10 -5.87 2.41
C GLU A 171 10.66 -4.98 1.25
N LEU A 172 11.23 -3.77 1.13
CA LEU A 172 10.96 -2.88 0.00
C LEU A 172 11.45 -3.49 -1.32
N ALA A 173 12.64 -4.07 -1.33
CA ALA A 173 13.20 -4.73 -2.53
C ALA A 173 12.35 -5.93 -2.95
N CYS A 174 11.93 -6.78 -2.00
CA CYS A 174 11.02 -7.90 -2.27
C CYS A 174 9.67 -7.42 -2.82
N PHE A 175 9.14 -6.35 -2.27
CA PHE A 175 7.90 -5.75 -2.75
C PHE A 175 8.03 -5.27 -4.21
N LEU A 176 9.11 -4.53 -4.52
CA LEU A 176 9.38 -4.06 -5.89
C LEU A 176 9.63 -5.22 -6.86
N ALA A 177 10.34 -6.26 -6.42
CA ALA A 177 10.57 -7.46 -7.21
C ALA A 177 9.26 -8.21 -7.47
N LYS A 178 8.38 -8.32 -6.48
CA LYS A 178 7.05 -8.92 -6.65
C LYS A 178 6.21 -8.16 -7.66
N GLN A 179 6.21 -6.83 -7.62
CA GLN A 179 5.54 -6.01 -8.64
C GLN A 179 6.10 -6.29 -10.05
N GLN A 180 7.43 -6.36 -10.20
CA GLN A 180 8.06 -6.67 -11.49
C GLN A 180 7.69 -8.08 -11.99
N ILE A 181 7.63 -9.07 -11.09
CA ILE A 181 7.19 -10.43 -11.41
C ILE A 181 5.73 -10.43 -11.85
N ASP A 182 4.86 -9.72 -11.15
CA ASP A 182 3.45 -9.61 -11.50
C ASP A 182 3.28 -8.94 -12.88
N GLU A 183 4.02 -7.85 -13.16
CA GLU A 183 4.03 -7.21 -14.49
C GLU A 183 4.59 -8.12 -15.59
N MET A 184 5.66 -8.88 -15.31
CA MET A 184 6.22 -9.84 -16.25
C MET A 184 5.26 -11.00 -16.51
N THR A 185 4.61 -11.51 -15.47
CA THR A 185 3.62 -12.59 -15.57
C THR A 185 2.44 -12.15 -16.44
N GLU A 186 1.98 -10.92 -16.26
CA GLU A 186 0.90 -10.36 -17.07
C GLU A 186 1.33 -10.20 -18.55
N LYS A 187 2.56 -9.70 -18.80
CA LYS A 187 3.14 -9.60 -20.13
C LYS A 187 3.30 -10.98 -20.80
N VAL A 188 3.76 -11.99 -20.05
CA VAL A 188 3.92 -13.35 -20.54
C VAL A 188 2.57 -14.00 -20.83
N GLN A 189 1.58 -13.84 -19.95
CA GLN A 189 0.21 -14.30 -20.21
C GLN A 189 -0.38 -13.66 -21.48
N LYS A 190 -0.13 -12.38 -21.67
CA LYS A 190 -0.55 -11.68 -22.89
C LYS A 190 0.14 -12.22 -24.16
N LEU A 191 1.45 -12.50 -24.08
CA LEU A 191 2.21 -13.10 -25.19
C LEU A 191 1.77 -14.55 -25.51
N ILE A 192 1.43 -15.34 -24.49
CA ILE A 192 0.93 -16.71 -24.66
C ILE A 192 -0.47 -16.68 -25.29
N LEU A 193 -1.32 -15.75 -24.89
CA LEU A 193 -2.68 -15.57 -25.44
C LEU A 193 -2.66 -14.99 -26.86
N ASP A 194 -1.68 -14.14 -27.20
CA ASP A 194 -1.51 -13.59 -28.54
C ASP A 194 -0.82 -14.58 -29.51
N GLY A 195 -0.24 -15.68 -29.00
CA GLY A 195 0.45 -16.71 -29.80
C GLY A 195 -0.41 -17.84 -30.38
N ASP A 196 -1.67 -17.95 -29.96
CA ASP A 196 -2.62 -19.01 -30.40
C ASP A 196 -3.76 -18.42 -31.25
N LEU A 197 -3.48 -17.52 -32.20
CA LEU A 197 -4.53 -16.94 -33.04
C LEU A 197 -4.56 -17.54 -34.44
N ASP A 198 -5.49 -18.45 -34.64
CA ASP A 198 -6.26 -18.50 -35.87
C ASP A 198 -7.17 -17.27 -35.96
N GLU A 199 -7.13 -16.60 -37.10
CA GLU A 199 -7.87 -15.37 -37.45
C GLU A 199 -9.38 -15.56 -37.27
N ASN A 200 -9.96 -15.29 -36.11
CA ASN A 200 -11.40 -14.96 -35.97
C ASN A 200 -11.89 -14.97 -34.50
N ASN A 201 -11.19 -14.39 -33.57
CA ASN A 201 -11.83 -13.96 -32.30
C ASN A 201 -10.94 -12.97 -31.54
N THR A 202 -11.07 -11.70 -31.86
CA THR A 202 -10.63 -10.59 -31.00
C THR A 202 -11.62 -10.43 -29.87
N VAL A 203 -11.30 -10.94 -28.67
CA VAL A 203 -11.83 -10.41 -27.39
C VAL A 203 -10.85 -10.70 -26.25
N SER A 204 -10.05 -9.70 -25.88
CA SER A 204 -9.85 -9.11 -24.55
C SER A 204 -9.88 -10.05 -23.33
N SER A 205 -8.70 -10.42 -22.81
CA SER A 205 -8.55 -11.01 -21.48
C SER A 205 -7.75 -10.16 -20.47
N SER A 206 -7.16 -9.02 -20.87
CA SER A 206 -6.69 -7.99 -19.92
C SER A 206 -7.83 -7.07 -19.43
N SER A 207 -9.02 -7.15 -20.04
CA SER A 207 -10.20 -6.38 -19.65
C SER A 207 -10.96 -6.95 -18.44
N ASN A 208 -10.77 -8.21 -18.06
CA ASN A 208 -11.64 -8.84 -17.06
C ASN A 208 -11.33 -8.43 -15.61
N SER A 209 -10.09 -8.19 -15.23
CA SER A 209 -9.77 -7.74 -13.87
C SER A 209 -10.13 -6.26 -13.66
N ASN A 210 -9.79 -5.40 -14.62
CA ASN A 210 -10.13 -3.98 -14.59
C ASN A 210 -11.65 -3.76 -14.75
N CYS A 211 -12.33 -4.58 -15.55
CA CYS A 211 -13.78 -4.54 -15.69
C CYS A 211 -14.51 -4.87 -14.37
N ASN A 212 -13.99 -5.78 -13.57
CA ASN A 212 -14.57 -6.09 -12.26
C ASN A 212 -14.35 -4.98 -11.23
N VAL A 213 -13.18 -4.35 -11.21
CA VAL A 213 -12.87 -3.20 -10.33
C VAL A 213 -13.75 -2.00 -10.69
N ASP A 214 -13.87 -1.68 -11.97
CA ASP A 214 -14.75 -0.61 -12.45
C ASP A 214 -16.21 -0.89 -12.12
N LYS A 215 -16.68 -2.12 -12.30
CA LYS A 215 -18.03 -2.50 -11.97
C LYS A 215 -18.32 -2.33 -10.48
N SER A 216 -17.45 -2.82 -9.61
CA SER A 216 -17.60 -2.69 -8.16
C SER A 216 -17.61 -1.21 -7.72
N TYR A 217 -16.76 -0.37 -8.33
CA TYR A 217 -16.73 1.07 -8.09
C TYR A 217 -18.07 1.73 -8.45
N PHE A 218 -18.57 1.53 -9.66
CA PHE A 218 -19.83 2.13 -10.08
C PHE A 218 -21.03 1.56 -9.34
N ASP A 219 -21.00 0.28 -8.91
CA ASP A 219 -22.03 -0.31 -8.07
C ASP A 219 -22.12 0.39 -6.70
N THR A 220 -21.01 0.91 -6.15
CA THR A 220 -21.04 1.70 -4.91
C THR A 220 -21.87 2.98 -5.10
N TYR A 221 -21.76 3.64 -6.25
CA TYR A 221 -22.53 4.85 -6.58
C TYR A 221 -23.98 4.59 -7.03
N ASN A 222 -24.41 3.32 -7.11
CA ASN A 222 -25.82 2.97 -7.26
C ASN A 222 -26.59 3.04 -5.92
N HIS A 223 -25.90 3.19 -4.77
CA HIS A 223 -26.52 3.26 -3.45
C HIS A 223 -26.84 4.70 -3.04
N PHE A 224 -28.06 4.93 -2.53
CA PHE A 224 -28.53 6.28 -2.20
C PHE A 224 -27.85 6.92 -1.00
N VAL A 225 -27.33 6.14 -0.06
CA VAL A 225 -26.70 6.64 1.18
C VAL A 225 -25.45 7.46 0.86
N ILE A 226 -24.63 7.06 -0.12
CA ILE A 226 -23.44 7.82 -0.51
C ILE A 226 -23.81 9.19 -1.10
N HIS A 227 -24.87 9.25 -1.90
CA HIS A 227 -25.36 10.53 -2.44
C HIS A 227 -25.90 11.44 -1.35
N HIS A 228 -26.58 10.89 -0.34
CA HIS A 228 -27.02 11.65 0.81
C HIS A 228 -25.83 12.23 1.59
N GLU A 229 -24.78 11.43 1.84
CA GLU A 229 -23.57 11.89 2.52
C GLU A 229 -22.90 13.03 1.74
N MET A 230 -22.73 12.89 0.42
CA MET A 230 -22.15 13.93 -0.43
C MET A 230 -23.02 15.20 -0.49
N LEU A 231 -24.35 15.08 -0.59
CA LEU A 231 -25.25 16.25 -0.67
C LEU A 231 -25.35 16.99 0.66
N THR A 232 -25.25 16.28 1.79
CA THR A 232 -25.28 16.89 3.13
C THR A 232 -23.96 17.53 3.54
N ASP A 233 -22.86 17.21 2.82
CA ASP A 233 -21.59 17.94 2.96
C ASP A 233 -21.75 19.36 2.41
N LYS A 234 -21.99 20.29 3.31
CA LYS A 234 -22.20 21.71 2.95
C LYS A 234 -20.94 22.36 2.42
N VAL A 235 -19.77 22.01 2.98
CA VAL A 235 -18.50 22.58 2.54
C VAL A 235 -18.28 22.27 1.06
N ARG A 236 -18.44 21.03 0.67
CA ARG A 236 -18.37 20.58 -0.71
C ARG A 236 -19.43 21.25 -1.59
N THR A 237 -20.69 21.02 -1.25
CA THR A 237 -21.83 21.35 -2.12
C THR A 237 -22.01 22.86 -2.30
N GLU A 238 -21.84 23.64 -1.21
CA GLU A 238 -21.95 25.10 -1.26
C GLU A 238 -20.75 25.73 -1.96
N SER A 239 -19.53 25.19 -1.82
CA SER A 239 -18.36 25.71 -2.54
C SER A 239 -18.52 25.59 -4.07
N TYR A 240 -19.02 24.46 -4.56
CA TYR A 240 -19.34 24.30 -5.98
C TYR A 240 -20.47 25.23 -6.43
N ARG A 241 -21.55 25.35 -5.64
CA ARG A 241 -22.63 26.30 -5.90
C ARG A 241 -22.09 27.73 -6.00
N ASP A 242 -21.30 28.14 -5.02
CA ASP A 242 -20.79 29.51 -4.94
C ASP A 242 -19.78 29.80 -6.07
N ALA A 243 -18.93 28.83 -6.41
CA ALA A 243 -18.03 28.96 -7.57
C ALA A 243 -18.81 29.21 -8.87
N LEU A 244 -19.92 28.52 -9.09
CA LEU A 244 -20.78 28.73 -10.26
C LEU A 244 -21.58 30.02 -10.17
N VAL A 245 -22.30 30.25 -9.07
CA VAL A 245 -23.26 31.35 -8.97
C VAL A 245 -22.59 32.71 -8.86
N THR A 246 -21.51 32.85 -8.07
CA THR A 246 -20.81 34.12 -7.92
C THR A 246 -20.02 34.55 -9.14
N ASN A 247 -19.76 33.61 -10.07
CA ASN A 247 -19.09 33.84 -11.32
C ASN A 247 -20.00 33.63 -12.54
N ALA A 248 -21.34 33.73 -12.36
CA ALA A 248 -22.33 33.44 -13.41
C ALA A 248 -22.08 34.19 -14.72
N ASN A 249 -21.54 35.42 -14.65
CA ASN A 249 -21.14 36.21 -15.83
C ASN A 249 -20.11 35.52 -16.73
N ARG A 250 -19.34 34.58 -16.21
CA ARG A 250 -18.36 33.79 -17.00
C ARG A 250 -19.00 32.62 -17.73
N PHE A 251 -20.21 32.24 -17.35
CA PHE A 251 -20.90 31.06 -17.83
C PHE A 251 -22.10 31.40 -18.71
N ASP A 252 -22.42 32.69 -18.86
CA ASP A 252 -23.53 33.15 -19.71
C ASP A 252 -23.37 32.64 -21.15
N ASN A 253 -24.43 32.03 -21.65
CA ASN A 253 -24.51 31.43 -23.01
C ASN A 253 -23.46 30.30 -23.27
N CYS A 254 -22.74 29.80 -22.27
CA CYS A 254 -21.78 28.70 -22.39
C CYS A 254 -22.47 27.34 -22.50
N VAL A 255 -21.74 26.36 -23.05
CA VAL A 255 -22.03 24.93 -22.93
C VAL A 255 -21.18 24.38 -21.82
N ILE A 256 -21.81 23.76 -20.81
CA ILE A 256 -21.17 23.20 -19.63
C ILE A 256 -21.28 21.67 -19.67
N LEU A 257 -20.18 20.97 -19.44
CA LEU A 257 -20.12 19.52 -19.27
C LEU A 257 -19.95 19.20 -17.77
N ASP A 258 -20.88 18.46 -17.21
CA ASP A 258 -20.82 17.92 -15.84
C ASP A 258 -20.44 16.45 -15.92
N VAL A 259 -19.21 16.12 -15.46
CA VAL A 259 -18.62 14.79 -15.54
C VAL A 259 -18.75 14.08 -14.19
N GLY A 260 -19.52 12.98 -14.15
CA GLY A 260 -19.91 12.30 -12.92
C GLY A 260 -21.00 13.07 -12.19
N CYS A 261 -22.11 13.35 -12.88
CA CYS A 261 -23.14 14.26 -12.39
C CYS A 261 -23.93 13.73 -11.18
N GLY A 262 -23.88 12.42 -10.91
CA GLY A 262 -24.62 11.80 -9.81
C GLY A 262 -26.11 12.15 -9.87
N THR A 263 -26.62 12.80 -8.82
CA THR A 263 -28.01 13.27 -8.72
C THR A 263 -28.30 14.52 -9.56
N GLY A 264 -27.30 15.10 -10.23
CA GLY A 264 -27.44 16.29 -11.06
C GLY A 264 -27.40 17.62 -10.32
N ILE A 265 -26.98 17.67 -9.07
CA ILE A 265 -26.98 18.91 -8.27
C ILE A 265 -26.08 19.98 -8.87
N LEU A 266 -24.86 19.63 -9.33
CA LEU A 266 -23.94 20.58 -9.97
C LEU A 266 -24.50 21.06 -11.32
N SER A 267 -25.09 20.15 -12.08
CA SER A 267 -25.81 20.50 -13.34
C SER A 267 -26.91 21.52 -13.10
N MET A 268 -27.70 21.36 -12.04
CA MET A 268 -28.78 22.30 -11.68
C MET A 268 -28.23 23.65 -11.20
N PHE A 269 -27.08 23.69 -10.49
CA PHE A 269 -26.41 24.95 -10.17
C PHE A 269 -25.90 25.64 -11.44
N ALA A 270 -25.29 24.88 -12.35
CA ALA A 270 -24.84 25.38 -13.65
C ALA A 270 -26.01 25.95 -14.48
N ALA A 271 -27.15 25.28 -14.54
CA ALA A 271 -28.33 25.77 -15.29
C ALA A 271 -28.85 27.13 -14.80
N LYS A 272 -28.58 27.47 -13.52
CA LYS A 272 -28.98 28.76 -12.93
C LYS A 272 -28.03 29.93 -13.27
N THR A 273 -26.91 29.67 -13.95
CA THR A 273 -25.94 30.71 -14.31
C THR A 273 -26.25 31.45 -15.59
N GLY A 274 -27.29 31.06 -16.31
CA GLY A 274 -27.60 31.61 -17.66
C GLY A 274 -26.86 30.89 -18.79
N CYS A 275 -26.28 29.73 -18.54
CA CYS A 275 -25.64 28.93 -19.55
C CYS A 275 -26.65 28.47 -20.62
N ARG A 276 -26.16 28.24 -21.85
CA ARG A 276 -26.98 27.80 -22.98
C ARG A 276 -27.44 26.34 -22.83
N LYS A 277 -26.56 25.47 -22.36
CA LYS A 277 -26.79 24.03 -22.22
C LYS A 277 -25.89 23.42 -21.18
N VAL A 278 -26.39 22.46 -20.44
CA VAL A 278 -25.61 21.58 -19.58
C VAL A 278 -25.73 20.16 -20.11
N ILE A 279 -24.59 19.51 -20.32
CA ILE A 279 -24.50 18.09 -20.68
C ILE A 279 -23.99 17.38 -19.46
N SER A 280 -24.76 16.46 -18.92
CA SER A 280 -24.46 15.74 -17.68
C SER A 280 -24.24 14.28 -17.97
N VAL A 281 -23.11 13.73 -17.55
CA VAL A 281 -22.71 12.35 -17.83
C VAL A 281 -22.48 11.60 -16.55
N ASP A 282 -23.06 10.42 -16.42
CA ASP A 282 -22.78 9.49 -15.33
C ASP A 282 -22.90 8.03 -15.80
N GLN A 283 -22.03 7.17 -15.27
CA GLN A 283 -22.02 5.74 -15.54
C GLN A 283 -23.00 4.98 -14.62
N SER A 284 -23.22 5.48 -13.41
CA SER A 284 -24.04 4.81 -12.38
C SER A 284 -25.53 4.91 -12.71
N ASP A 285 -26.34 4.02 -12.11
CA ASP A 285 -27.79 3.99 -12.31
C ASP A 285 -28.51 5.18 -11.65
N VAL A 286 -27.85 5.93 -10.78
CA VAL A 286 -28.39 7.14 -10.17
C VAL A 286 -28.82 8.17 -11.21
N ILE A 287 -28.26 8.16 -12.41
CA ILE A 287 -28.62 9.08 -13.49
C ILE A 287 -30.10 8.99 -13.89
N TYR A 288 -30.74 7.84 -13.72
CA TYR A 288 -32.18 7.71 -13.96
C TYR A 288 -33.00 8.56 -12.99
N HIS A 289 -32.54 8.64 -11.73
CA HIS A 289 -33.14 9.55 -10.74
C HIS A 289 -32.82 11.01 -11.06
N ALA A 290 -31.60 11.29 -11.54
CA ALA A 290 -31.23 12.64 -11.96
C ALA A 290 -32.14 13.15 -13.10
N ILE A 291 -32.53 12.29 -14.04
CA ILE A 291 -33.49 12.63 -15.12
C ILE A 291 -34.84 13.06 -14.51
N ASP A 292 -35.35 12.33 -13.53
CA ASP A 292 -36.62 12.67 -12.89
C ASP A 292 -36.48 13.95 -12.04
N ILE A 293 -35.38 14.12 -11.31
CA ILE A 293 -35.08 15.34 -10.54
C ILE A 293 -35.03 16.57 -11.44
N VAL A 294 -34.33 16.49 -12.57
CA VAL A 294 -34.21 17.59 -13.54
C VAL A 294 -35.58 17.95 -14.12
N ARG A 295 -36.43 16.95 -14.41
CA ARG A 295 -37.79 17.14 -14.91
C ARG A 295 -38.68 17.80 -13.85
N GLU A 296 -38.62 17.36 -12.59
CA GLU A 296 -39.36 17.93 -11.46
C GLU A 296 -39.04 19.41 -11.24
N ASN A 297 -37.77 19.79 -11.50
CA ASN A 297 -37.30 21.18 -11.38
C ASN A 297 -37.47 22.02 -12.66
N ASN A 298 -38.14 21.50 -13.71
CA ASN A 298 -38.38 22.17 -14.97
C ASN A 298 -37.07 22.65 -15.67
N LEU A 299 -36.00 21.84 -15.63
CA LEU A 299 -34.70 22.16 -16.21
C LEU A 299 -34.37 21.29 -17.45
N SER A 300 -35.31 20.49 -17.96
CA SER A 300 -35.09 19.56 -19.06
C SER A 300 -34.75 20.25 -20.40
N ASP A 301 -35.11 21.52 -20.54
CA ASP A 301 -34.79 22.31 -21.76
C ASP A 301 -33.32 22.77 -21.76
N ILE A 302 -32.64 22.77 -20.57
CA ILE A 302 -31.27 23.25 -20.44
C ILE A 302 -30.33 22.07 -20.18
N ILE A 303 -30.76 21.08 -19.35
CA ILE A 303 -29.92 19.96 -18.94
C ILE A 303 -30.25 18.71 -19.75
N THR A 304 -29.24 18.15 -20.39
CA THR A 304 -29.30 16.86 -21.10
C THR A 304 -28.47 15.83 -20.35
N LEU A 305 -29.09 14.73 -19.89
CA LEU A 305 -28.39 13.65 -19.17
C LEU A 305 -28.08 12.49 -20.12
N LYS A 306 -26.85 11.95 -20.01
CA LYS A 306 -26.37 10.83 -20.83
C LYS A 306 -25.77 9.77 -19.91
N LYS A 307 -26.33 8.56 -19.93
CA LYS A 307 -25.77 7.41 -19.20
C LYS A 307 -24.63 6.79 -19.98
N GLY A 308 -23.52 6.54 -19.31
CA GLY A 308 -22.35 5.83 -19.83
C GLY A 308 -21.04 6.46 -19.36
N ARG A 309 -19.96 5.78 -19.69
CA ARG A 309 -18.61 6.33 -19.49
C ARG A 309 -18.39 7.42 -20.53
N LEU A 310 -17.79 8.52 -20.12
CA LEU A 310 -17.54 9.65 -21.01
C LEU A 310 -16.68 9.24 -22.22
N GLU A 311 -15.77 8.30 -22.02
CA GLU A 311 -14.88 7.77 -23.05
C GLU A 311 -15.62 6.95 -24.13
N ASP A 312 -16.79 6.41 -23.81
CA ASP A 312 -17.54 5.46 -24.66
C ASP A 312 -18.78 6.08 -25.33
N ILE A 313 -19.18 7.28 -24.90
CA ILE A 313 -20.40 7.94 -25.39
C ILE A 313 -20.10 9.12 -26.34
N ASN A 314 -21.08 9.45 -27.20
CA ASN A 314 -21.04 10.65 -28.04
C ASN A 314 -21.84 11.77 -27.35
N LEU A 315 -21.19 12.92 -27.14
CA LEU A 315 -21.81 14.09 -26.49
C LEU A 315 -22.71 14.91 -27.44
N GLU A 316 -22.68 14.69 -28.73
CA GLU A 316 -23.36 15.51 -29.78
C GLU A 316 -22.80 16.93 -29.90
N GLU A 317 -22.02 17.40 -28.99
CA GLU A 317 -21.27 18.66 -29.03
C GLU A 317 -19.78 18.33 -29.19
N ASP A 318 -19.15 18.93 -30.20
CA ASP A 318 -17.72 18.69 -30.45
C ASP A 318 -16.84 19.32 -29.34
N LYS A 319 -17.28 20.44 -28.78
CA LYS A 319 -16.56 21.19 -27.75
C LYS A 319 -17.53 21.81 -26.76
N VAL A 320 -17.00 22.01 -25.53
CA VAL A 320 -17.68 22.65 -24.40
C VAL A 320 -16.82 23.80 -23.87
N ASP A 321 -17.46 24.82 -23.30
CA ASP A 321 -16.77 25.99 -22.78
C ASP A 321 -16.31 25.80 -21.34
N VAL A 322 -17.00 24.95 -20.57
CA VAL A 322 -16.76 24.69 -19.16
C VAL A 322 -16.87 23.21 -18.88
N ILE A 323 -15.98 22.68 -18.07
CA ILE A 323 -16.10 21.35 -17.48
C ILE A 323 -16.17 21.52 -15.95
N VAL A 324 -17.23 21.01 -15.36
CA VAL A 324 -17.37 20.87 -13.91
C VAL A 324 -17.37 19.38 -13.56
N SER A 325 -16.65 19.03 -12.50
CA SER A 325 -16.63 17.65 -12.01
C SER A 325 -16.24 17.61 -10.53
N GLU A 326 -16.94 16.82 -9.77
CA GLU A 326 -16.52 16.46 -8.42
C GLU A 326 -15.94 15.04 -8.49
N TRP A 327 -14.63 14.96 -8.66
CA TRP A 327 -13.86 13.76 -8.99
C TRP A 327 -12.96 13.27 -7.87
N MET A 328 -12.85 14.00 -6.77
CA MET A 328 -11.86 13.76 -5.73
C MET A 328 -12.21 12.54 -4.88
N GLY A 329 -11.27 11.59 -4.79
CA GLY A 329 -11.36 10.48 -3.84
C GLY A 329 -10.60 10.76 -2.53
N TYR A 330 -10.50 9.76 -1.68
CA TYR A 330 -9.67 9.84 -0.49
C TYR A 330 -8.21 10.11 -0.86
N PHE A 331 -7.53 10.88 -0.01
CA PHE A 331 -6.18 11.36 -0.32
C PHE A 331 -6.09 12.01 -1.73
N LEU A 332 -7.16 12.69 -2.15
CA LEU A 332 -7.37 13.35 -3.43
C LEU A 332 -7.45 12.38 -4.62
N LEU A 333 -6.49 11.48 -4.78
CA LEU A 333 -6.22 10.73 -6.02
C LEU A 333 -6.76 9.30 -6.04
N PHE A 334 -7.27 8.80 -4.92
CA PHE A 334 -7.96 7.51 -4.86
C PHE A 334 -9.18 7.52 -5.79
N GLU A 335 -9.66 6.37 -6.23
CA GLU A 335 -10.75 6.18 -7.20
C GLU A 335 -10.41 6.49 -8.67
N GLY A 336 -9.38 7.29 -8.94
CA GLY A 336 -8.84 7.49 -10.28
C GLY A 336 -9.73 8.26 -11.26
N MET A 337 -10.80 8.92 -10.79
CA MET A 337 -11.72 9.68 -11.65
C MET A 337 -11.07 10.90 -12.33
N LEU A 338 -9.93 11.37 -11.81
CA LEU A 338 -9.13 12.42 -12.45
C LEU A 338 -8.78 12.08 -13.91
N ASP A 339 -8.58 10.80 -14.24
CA ASP A 339 -8.28 10.36 -15.61
C ASP A 339 -9.39 10.70 -16.58
N THR A 340 -10.65 10.58 -16.15
CA THR A 340 -11.82 10.95 -16.95
C THR A 340 -11.92 12.47 -17.10
N VAL A 341 -11.57 13.25 -16.07
CA VAL A 341 -11.53 14.72 -16.19
C VAL A 341 -10.44 15.18 -17.15
N ILE A 342 -9.25 14.55 -17.10
CA ILE A 342 -8.17 14.80 -18.06
C ILE A 342 -8.63 14.45 -19.48
N TYR A 343 -9.30 13.31 -19.66
CA TYR A 343 -9.88 12.92 -20.95
C TYR A 343 -10.90 13.94 -21.44
N ALA A 344 -11.80 14.40 -20.57
CA ALA A 344 -12.80 15.43 -20.88
C ALA A 344 -12.13 16.73 -21.35
N ARG A 345 -11.12 17.19 -20.61
CA ARG A 345 -10.33 18.40 -20.94
C ARG A 345 -9.70 18.29 -22.33
N ASP A 346 -8.99 17.19 -22.58
CA ASP A 346 -8.19 17.04 -23.80
C ASP A 346 -9.05 16.87 -25.05
N ASN A 347 -10.23 16.25 -24.92
CA ASN A 347 -11.11 15.95 -26.05
C ASN A 347 -12.21 16.98 -26.25
N TYR A 348 -12.75 17.57 -25.21
CA TYR A 348 -13.97 18.39 -25.30
C TYR A 348 -13.80 19.85 -24.92
N LEU A 349 -12.81 20.24 -24.07
CA LEU A 349 -12.67 21.62 -23.64
C LEU A 349 -12.20 22.51 -24.81
N THR A 350 -12.85 23.66 -24.96
CA THR A 350 -12.42 24.70 -25.93
C THR A 350 -11.09 25.31 -25.52
N PRO A 351 -10.26 25.84 -26.45
CA PRO A 351 -9.09 26.62 -26.07
C PRO A 351 -9.48 27.83 -25.21
N GLY A 352 -8.91 27.92 -24.01
CA GLY A 352 -9.26 28.95 -23.02
C GLY A 352 -10.53 28.67 -22.22
N GLY A 353 -11.12 27.47 -22.37
CA GLY A 353 -12.26 27.01 -21.58
C GLY A 353 -11.93 26.83 -20.09
N ILE A 354 -12.94 26.67 -19.28
CA ILE A 354 -12.83 26.70 -17.82
C ILE A 354 -12.98 25.28 -17.25
N LEU A 355 -12.09 24.93 -16.29
CA LEU A 355 -12.19 23.74 -15.46
C LEU A 355 -12.65 24.11 -14.04
N LEU A 356 -13.54 23.33 -13.45
CA LEU A 356 -14.05 23.47 -12.10
C LEU A 356 -14.02 22.13 -11.34
N PRO A 357 -13.11 21.93 -10.37
CA PRO A 357 -12.03 22.83 -9.95
C PRO A 357 -10.92 22.94 -11.02
N ASN A 358 -10.04 23.92 -10.87
CA ASN A 358 -8.90 24.09 -11.79
C ASN A 358 -7.54 23.89 -11.12
N ARG A 359 -7.47 23.87 -9.78
CA ARG A 359 -6.26 23.59 -9.02
C ARG A 359 -6.59 22.84 -7.74
N CYS A 360 -5.71 21.92 -7.37
CA CYS A 360 -5.79 21.18 -6.11
C CYS A 360 -4.40 21.10 -5.48
N THR A 361 -4.35 21.00 -4.14
CA THR A 361 -3.10 20.74 -3.42
C THR A 361 -3.27 19.54 -2.49
N LEU A 362 -2.19 18.81 -2.25
CA LEU A 362 -2.12 17.70 -1.32
C LEU A 362 -1.14 18.05 -0.22
N SER A 363 -1.59 18.01 1.02
CA SER A 363 -0.83 18.41 2.19
C SER A 363 -0.75 17.29 3.22
N ILE A 364 0.32 17.30 4.01
CA ILE A 364 0.53 16.37 5.13
C ILE A 364 0.90 17.12 6.41
N VAL A 365 0.58 16.50 7.55
CA VAL A 365 0.94 16.98 8.89
C VAL A 365 1.14 15.82 9.84
N GLY A 366 2.03 15.95 10.82
CA GLY A 366 2.27 14.91 11.83
C GLY A 366 1.32 14.99 13.01
N SER A 367 0.73 13.87 13.38
CA SER A 367 -0.13 13.71 14.55
C SER A 367 0.59 13.00 15.70
N GLY A 368 0.34 13.47 16.93
CA GLY A 368 0.81 12.88 18.18
C GLY A 368 -0.29 12.18 18.99
N ASP A 369 -1.41 11.84 18.37
CA ASP A 369 -2.52 11.15 19.06
C ASP A 369 -2.09 9.76 19.52
N THR A 370 -1.58 9.70 20.74
CA THR A 370 -1.14 8.45 21.38
C THR A 370 -2.32 7.58 21.81
N ARG A 371 -3.46 8.18 22.13
CA ARG A 371 -4.66 7.43 22.50
C ARG A 371 -5.15 6.60 21.29
N ARG A 372 -5.30 7.26 20.15
CA ARG A 372 -5.66 6.58 18.90
C ARG A 372 -4.66 5.46 18.55
N TYR A 373 -3.36 5.73 18.71
CA TYR A 373 -2.33 4.73 18.46
C TYR A 373 -2.49 3.49 19.35
N VAL A 374 -2.76 3.68 20.64
CA VAL A 374 -2.99 2.57 21.58
C VAL A 374 -4.26 1.79 21.21
N GLU A 375 -5.35 2.50 20.90
CA GLU A 375 -6.63 1.87 20.55
C GLU A 375 -6.59 1.09 19.22
N LEU A 376 -5.85 1.54 18.24
CA LEU A 376 -5.81 0.93 16.91
C LEU A 376 -4.65 -0.06 16.73
N ILE A 377 -3.45 0.28 17.22
CA ILE A 377 -2.23 -0.48 16.96
C ILE A 377 -1.82 -1.32 18.18
N ASP A 378 -1.73 -0.72 19.37
CA ASP A 378 -1.30 -1.46 20.56
C ASP A 378 -2.36 -2.43 21.09
N TYR A 379 -3.62 -2.23 20.75
CA TYR A 379 -4.72 -3.15 21.00
C TYR A 379 -4.36 -4.60 20.69
N TRP A 380 -3.69 -4.85 19.57
CA TRP A 380 -3.31 -6.19 19.11
C TRP A 380 -2.23 -6.88 19.97
N SER A 381 -1.61 -6.15 20.91
CA SER A 381 -0.67 -6.75 21.86
C SER A 381 -1.33 -7.61 22.93
N ASN A 382 -2.63 -7.33 23.23
CA ASN A 382 -3.39 -8.05 24.24
C ASN A 382 -4.89 -7.98 23.92
N VAL A 383 -5.38 -8.92 23.14
CA VAL A 383 -6.79 -9.04 22.75
C VAL A 383 -7.41 -10.11 23.62
N TYR A 384 -8.16 -9.69 24.64
CA TYR A 384 -8.76 -10.61 25.63
C TYR A 384 -7.76 -11.58 26.28
N GLY A 385 -6.52 -11.16 26.50
CA GLY A 385 -5.45 -11.99 27.07
C GLY A 385 -4.57 -12.69 26.03
N PHE A 386 -4.90 -12.64 24.76
CA PHE A 386 -4.13 -13.26 23.67
C PHE A 386 -3.27 -12.23 22.93
N LYS A 387 -2.06 -12.62 22.55
CA LYS A 387 -1.18 -11.82 21.69
C LYS A 387 -1.54 -12.07 20.22
N MET A 388 -1.91 -11.00 19.51
CA MET A 388 -2.21 -11.01 18.07
C MET A 388 -1.26 -10.05 17.33
N SER A 389 0.03 -10.09 17.65
CA SER A 389 1.02 -9.10 17.20
C SER A 389 1.21 -9.08 15.67
N CYS A 390 0.93 -10.19 14.97
CA CYS A 390 0.95 -10.25 13.50
C CYS A 390 -0.07 -9.27 12.87
N MET A 391 -1.21 -9.05 13.52
CA MET A 391 -2.23 -8.11 13.02
C MET A 391 -1.76 -6.65 13.00
N LYS A 392 -0.82 -6.27 13.89
CA LYS A 392 -0.27 -4.91 13.89
C LYS A 392 0.34 -4.52 12.55
N VAL A 393 1.03 -5.45 11.91
CA VAL A 393 1.71 -5.20 10.63
C VAL A 393 0.69 -4.92 9.53
N GLU A 394 -0.38 -5.68 9.48
CA GLU A 394 -1.42 -5.54 8.45
C GLU A 394 -2.26 -4.28 8.68
N VAL A 395 -2.73 -4.07 9.92
CA VAL A 395 -3.53 -2.88 10.28
C VAL A 395 -2.79 -1.57 9.98
N VAL A 396 -1.47 -1.55 10.20
CA VAL A 396 -0.65 -0.36 9.90
C VAL A 396 -0.54 -0.10 8.40
N ARG A 397 -0.66 -1.12 7.54
CA ARG A 397 -0.60 -0.96 6.08
C ARG A 397 -1.87 -0.36 5.48
N GLU A 398 -2.97 -0.40 6.21
CA GLU A 398 -4.25 0.13 5.79
C GLU A 398 -4.44 1.54 6.37
N PRO A 399 -4.40 2.61 5.56
CA PRO A 399 -4.70 3.95 6.05
C PRO A 399 -6.17 4.04 6.50
N SER A 400 -6.42 4.73 7.60
CA SER A 400 -7.78 4.98 8.04
C SER A 400 -8.31 6.31 7.51
N ILE A 401 -9.63 6.37 7.27
CA ILE A 401 -10.33 7.57 6.83
C ILE A 401 -11.17 8.07 8.01
N GLU A 402 -10.71 9.15 8.65
CA GLU A 402 -11.32 9.64 9.89
C GLU A 402 -11.15 11.15 10.08
N ILE A 403 -11.92 11.72 10.99
CA ILE A 403 -11.77 13.13 11.38
C ILE A 403 -10.71 13.21 12.47
N CYS A 404 -9.59 13.87 12.15
CA CYS A 404 -8.48 14.06 13.08
C CYS A 404 -8.71 15.23 14.01
N ASN A 405 -8.32 15.08 15.28
CA ASN A 405 -8.32 16.19 16.22
C ASN A 405 -7.16 17.14 15.93
N ALA A 406 -7.47 18.39 15.58
CA ALA A 406 -6.47 19.42 15.28
C ALA A 406 -5.52 19.73 16.47
N ASP A 407 -5.96 19.51 17.71
CA ASP A 407 -5.15 19.74 18.91
C ASP A 407 -4.01 18.72 19.07
N GLU A 408 -4.15 17.55 18.44
CA GLU A 408 -3.16 16.48 18.43
C GLU A 408 -2.10 16.63 17.32
N LEU A 409 -2.19 17.65 16.49
CA LEU A 409 -1.19 17.94 15.48
C LEU A 409 0.05 18.57 16.11
N ILE A 410 1.20 17.93 15.90
CA ILE A 410 2.45 18.28 16.58
C ILE A 410 3.56 18.78 15.65
N THR A 411 3.29 18.88 14.34
CA THR A 411 4.23 19.43 13.36
C THR A 411 3.65 20.59 12.57
N SER A 412 4.49 21.22 11.74
CA SER A 412 4.01 22.10 10.68
C SER A 412 3.27 21.30 9.60
N ILE A 413 2.34 21.97 8.94
CA ILE A 413 1.74 21.47 7.69
C ILE A 413 2.76 21.65 6.57
N VAL A 414 2.80 20.70 5.63
CA VAL A 414 3.64 20.74 4.43
C VAL A 414 2.79 20.37 3.23
N GLU A 415 2.70 21.26 2.26
CA GLU A 415 2.18 20.92 0.92
C GLU A 415 3.21 20.05 0.22
N ILE A 416 2.80 18.84 -0.20
CA ILE A 416 3.67 17.87 -0.86
C ILE A 416 3.50 17.84 -2.37
N GLN A 417 2.33 18.28 -2.86
CA GLN A 417 2.04 18.31 -4.29
C GLN A 417 0.98 19.34 -4.61
N SER A 418 1.11 19.99 -5.77
CA SER A 418 0.12 20.89 -6.35
C SER A 418 -0.22 20.43 -7.77
N PHE A 419 -1.50 20.44 -8.11
CA PHE A 419 -2.03 19.96 -9.38
C PHE A 419 -2.74 21.11 -10.10
N ASP A 420 -2.16 21.57 -11.21
CA ASP A 420 -2.81 22.47 -12.15
C ASP A 420 -3.58 21.61 -13.17
N LEU A 421 -4.90 21.58 -13.09
CA LEU A 421 -5.73 20.69 -13.89
C LEU A 421 -5.68 20.99 -15.39
N TYR A 422 -5.21 22.17 -15.78
CA TYR A 422 -4.96 22.48 -17.19
C TYR A 422 -3.71 21.80 -17.75
N LYS A 423 -2.76 21.33 -16.86
CA LYS A 423 -1.44 20.82 -17.27
C LYS A 423 -1.19 19.38 -16.89
N VAL A 424 -1.86 18.88 -15.84
CA VAL A 424 -1.62 17.51 -15.36
C VAL A 424 -1.90 16.47 -16.43
N THR A 425 -1.17 15.36 -16.38
CA THR A 425 -1.37 14.16 -17.17
C THR A 425 -1.78 13.00 -16.27
N LYS A 426 -2.23 11.89 -16.83
CA LYS A 426 -2.60 10.68 -16.05
C LYS A 426 -1.47 10.15 -15.15
N ASP A 427 -0.21 10.47 -15.48
CA ASP A 427 0.95 10.09 -14.69
C ASP A 427 1.16 10.93 -13.44
N CYS A 428 0.39 12.01 -13.24
CA CYS A 428 0.51 12.89 -12.07
C CYS A 428 0.28 12.18 -10.73
N VAL A 429 -0.39 11.03 -10.74
CA VAL A 429 -0.58 10.15 -9.57
C VAL A 429 0.75 9.56 -9.10
N ASN A 430 1.72 9.39 -10.02
CA ASN A 430 3.01 8.80 -9.75
C ASN A 430 4.03 9.89 -9.41
N PHE A 431 4.10 10.29 -8.16
CA PHE A 431 5.03 11.34 -7.72
C PHE A 431 5.87 10.92 -6.52
N SER A 432 6.89 11.72 -6.25
CA SER A 432 7.81 11.55 -5.12
C SER A 432 8.20 12.92 -4.61
N SER A 433 7.78 13.25 -3.40
CA SER A 433 7.96 14.57 -2.79
C SER A 433 8.76 14.48 -1.50
N PRO A 434 9.91 15.16 -1.40
CA PRO A 434 10.55 15.36 -0.11
C PRO A 434 9.71 16.31 0.73
N PHE A 435 9.73 16.13 2.04
CA PHE A 435 9.08 17.04 2.97
C PHE A 435 9.95 17.32 4.19
N GLU A 436 9.67 18.45 4.83
CA GLU A 436 10.35 18.88 6.05
C GLU A 436 9.30 19.35 7.06
N PHE A 437 9.12 18.61 8.14
CA PHE A 437 8.28 19.01 9.25
C PHE A 437 9.09 19.82 10.27
N LYS A 438 8.59 20.98 10.66
CA LYS A 438 9.02 21.65 11.88
C LYS A 438 8.15 21.16 13.04
N VAL A 439 8.76 20.58 14.05
CA VAL A 439 8.06 20.10 15.25
C VAL A 439 7.59 21.30 16.07
N LYS A 440 6.28 21.36 16.35
CA LYS A 440 5.61 22.43 17.11
C LYS A 440 5.42 22.10 18.58
N LYS A 441 5.35 20.81 18.92
CA LYS A 441 5.16 20.32 20.30
C LYS A 441 6.03 19.08 20.51
N THR A 442 6.70 18.99 21.65
CA THR A 442 7.43 17.79 22.07
C THR A 442 6.43 16.65 22.31
N GLY A 443 6.69 15.47 21.81
CA GLY A 443 5.81 14.32 21.94
C GLY A 443 6.26 13.12 21.13
N SER A 444 5.31 12.22 20.87
CA SER A 444 5.51 11.04 20.03
C SER A 444 4.72 11.21 18.74
N LEU A 445 5.39 11.26 17.61
CA LEU A 445 4.73 11.21 16.29
C LEU A 445 4.19 9.80 16.08
N THR A 446 2.88 9.65 15.99
CA THR A 446 2.18 8.36 15.89
C THR A 446 1.61 8.10 14.50
N ALA A 447 1.34 9.18 13.75
CA ALA A 447 0.78 9.10 12.40
C ALA A 447 1.14 10.32 11.56
N ILE A 448 1.03 10.17 10.24
CA ILE A 448 1.02 11.27 9.28
C ILE A 448 -0.38 11.38 8.73
N VAL A 449 -0.94 12.57 8.77
CA VAL A 449 -2.30 12.91 8.33
C VAL A 449 -2.21 13.59 6.97
N GLY A 450 -2.84 13.03 5.96
CA GLY A 450 -2.95 13.57 4.62
C GLY A 450 -4.33 14.17 4.36
N TYR A 451 -4.37 15.29 3.67
CA TYR A 451 -5.58 15.98 3.26
C TYR A 451 -5.33 16.84 2.03
N PHE A 452 -6.39 17.39 1.45
CA PHE A 452 -6.28 18.19 0.23
C PHE A 452 -7.12 19.48 0.29
N ASP A 453 -6.72 20.43 -0.54
CA ASP A 453 -7.42 21.69 -0.75
C ASP A 453 -7.84 21.79 -2.21
N ILE A 454 -9.02 22.35 -2.45
CA ILE A 454 -9.63 22.53 -3.76
C ILE A 454 -9.82 24.01 -4.04
N PHE A 455 -9.45 24.41 -5.25
CA PHE A 455 -9.52 25.82 -5.68
C PHE A 455 -10.30 25.97 -6.98
N PHE A 456 -11.16 26.96 -6.98
CA PHE A 456 -11.86 27.50 -8.14
C PHE A 456 -11.29 28.90 -8.37
N ASP A 457 -10.13 28.97 -9.05
CA ASP A 457 -9.42 30.22 -9.30
C ASP A 457 -10.11 30.95 -10.48
N LEU A 458 -11.16 31.70 -10.17
CA LEU A 458 -11.99 32.51 -11.05
C LEU A 458 -11.92 34.00 -10.65
N ASP A 459 -12.70 34.87 -11.28
CA ASP A 459 -12.76 36.30 -10.93
C ASP A 459 -13.17 36.50 -9.45
N ASN A 460 -14.12 35.69 -8.95
CA ASN A 460 -14.46 35.54 -7.55
C ASN A 460 -13.97 34.17 -7.08
N PRO A 461 -12.73 34.07 -6.56
CA PRO A 461 -12.16 32.77 -6.23
C PRO A 461 -12.86 32.15 -5.04
N ILE A 462 -13.13 30.85 -5.15
CA ILE A 462 -13.66 30.01 -4.06
C ILE A 462 -12.64 28.92 -3.78
N HIS A 463 -12.51 28.51 -2.53
CA HIS A 463 -11.70 27.37 -2.13
C HIS A 463 -12.28 26.70 -0.90
N PHE A 464 -11.98 25.43 -0.74
CA PHE A 464 -12.24 24.70 0.51
C PHE A 464 -11.10 23.72 0.81
N SER A 465 -11.01 23.34 2.08
CA SER A 465 -10.02 22.40 2.59
C SER A 465 -10.71 21.23 3.27
N THR A 466 -10.14 20.03 3.09
CA THR A 466 -10.50 18.84 3.85
C THR A 466 -9.62 18.65 5.10
N GLY A 467 -8.78 19.67 5.41
CA GLY A 467 -7.80 19.63 6.49
C GLY A 467 -8.39 19.65 7.89
N PRO A 468 -7.65 19.19 8.91
CA PRO A 468 -8.13 19.06 10.29
C PRO A 468 -8.54 20.37 10.97
N HIS A 469 -8.07 21.51 10.46
CA HIS A 469 -8.43 22.85 10.98
C HIS A 469 -9.67 23.45 10.30
N SER A 470 -10.20 22.77 9.27
CA SER A 470 -11.36 23.22 8.51
C SER A 470 -12.64 22.51 8.98
N PRO A 471 -13.82 23.01 8.65
CA PRO A 471 -15.04 22.27 8.90
C PRO A 471 -14.99 20.87 8.25
N PRO A 472 -15.45 19.82 8.94
CA PRO A 472 -15.34 18.47 8.44
C PRO A 472 -16.10 18.27 7.14
N THR A 473 -15.53 17.48 6.24
CA THR A 473 -16.12 17.04 4.98
C THR A 473 -16.32 15.54 4.99
N HIS A 474 -17.09 14.99 4.05
CA HIS A 474 -17.26 13.55 3.90
C HIS A 474 -15.94 12.84 3.53
N TRP A 475 -14.96 13.51 2.92
CA TRP A 475 -13.61 12.97 2.67
C TRP A 475 -12.79 12.76 3.93
N LYS A 476 -13.12 13.46 5.03
CA LYS A 476 -12.35 13.37 6.27
C LYS A 476 -10.86 13.59 6.01
N GLN A 477 -9.97 12.94 6.75
CA GLN A 477 -8.54 12.91 6.49
C GLN A 477 -8.08 11.46 6.32
N THR A 478 -7.00 11.27 5.54
CA THR A 478 -6.33 9.97 5.39
C THR A 478 -5.19 9.87 6.37
N VAL A 479 -5.26 8.92 7.30
CA VAL A 479 -4.30 8.78 8.40
C VAL A 479 -3.40 7.58 8.17
N PHE A 480 -2.11 7.85 8.02
CA PHE A 480 -1.05 6.87 7.86
C PHE A 480 -0.41 6.61 9.22
N SER A 481 -0.85 5.58 9.92
CA SER A 481 -0.32 5.20 11.23
C SER A 481 1.10 4.68 11.12
N LEU A 482 2.00 5.12 12.01
CA LEU A 482 3.36 4.60 12.06
C LEU A 482 3.37 3.27 12.83
N ARG A 483 4.22 2.33 12.40
CA ARG A 483 4.41 1.05 13.10
C ARG A 483 4.92 1.25 14.53
N GLU A 484 5.85 2.19 14.70
CA GLU A 484 6.41 2.60 15.99
C GLU A 484 6.36 4.13 16.10
N PRO A 485 5.90 4.67 17.25
CA PRO A 485 5.92 6.12 17.46
C PRO A 485 7.34 6.66 17.47
N ILE A 486 7.55 7.83 16.86
CA ILE A 486 8.84 8.51 16.83
C ILE A 486 8.86 9.60 17.90
N SER A 487 9.76 9.49 18.88
CA SER A 487 9.98 10.58 19.84
C SER A 487 10.58 11.80 19.14
N ILE A 488 9.97 12.96 19.33
CA ILE A 488 10.33 14.24 18.70
C ILE A 488 10.31 15.37 19.73
N THR A 489 11.15 16.38 19.51
CA THR A 489 11.30 17.53 20.40
C THR A 489 10.91 18.81 19.67
N GLU A 490 10.25 19.72 20.37
CA GLU A 490 9.89 21.04 19.83
C GLU A 490 11.09 21.75 19.21
N GLY A 491 10.90 22.32 18.03
CA GLY A 491 11.94 22.95 17.23
C GLY A 491 12.77 21.99 16.37
N GLU A 492 12.66 20.68 16.55
CA GLU A 492 13.32 19.69 15.70
C GLU A 492 12.80 19.78 14.26
N ILE A 493 13.69 19.50 13.32
CA ILE A 493 13.36 19.41 11.88
C ILE A 493 13.38 17.94 11.47
N LEU A 494 12.23 17.43 11.07
CA LEU A 494 12.09 16.06 10.56
C LEU A 494 12.06 16.10 9.04
N ARG A 495 13.05 15.49 8.41
CA ARG A 495 13.09 15.31 6.96
C ARG A 495 12.57 13.95 6.59
N GLY A 496 11.75 13.92 5.55
CA GLY A 496 11.16 12.70 5.04
C GLY A 496 10.90 12.79 3.53
N LYS A 497 10.33 11.73 3.01
CA LYS A 497 9.93 11.60 1.61
C LYS A 497 8.64 10.81 1.54
N LEU A 498 7.68 11.31 0.78
CA LEU A 498 6.46 10.59 0.44
C LEU A 498 6.51 10.21 -1.04
N VAL A 499 6.21 8.96 -1.33
CA VAL A 499 6.08 8.43 -2.69
C VAL A 499 4.66 7.94 -2.86
N CYS A 500 3.96 8.43 -3.88
CA CYS A 500 2.64 7.96 -4.26
C CYS A 500 2.72 7.29 -5.62
N ARG A 501 2.05 6.16 -5.78
CA ARG A 501 1.96 5.41 -7.03
C ARG A 501 0.54 4.86 -7.20
N ARG A 502 0.10 4.75 -8.44
CA ARG A 502 -1.12 4.00 -8.77
C ARG A 502 -0.91 2.52 -8.47
N HIS A 503 -1.90 1.87 -7.88
CA HIS A 503 -1.84 0.43 -7.64
C HIS A 503 -1.91 -0.33 -8.99
N VAL A 504 -1.05 -1.34 -9.16
CA VAL A 504 -0.90 -2.03 -10.47
C VAL A 504 -2.14 -2.84 -10.84
N ARG A 505 -2.75 -3.53 -9.88
CA ARG A 505 -3.93 -4.40 -10.10
C ARG A 505 -5.26 -3.69 -9.91
N ASN A 506 -5.29 -2.70 -9.02
CA ASN A 506 -6.45 -1.87 -8.76
C ASN A 506 -6.18 -0.46 -9.28
N ILE A 507 -6.60 -0.16 -10.53
CA ILE A 507 -6.35 1.14 -11.17
C ILE A 507 -6.93 2.32 -10.40
N ARG A 508 -7.84 2.06 -9.45
CA ARG A 508 -8.46 3.07 -8.58
C ARG A 508 -7.75 3.21 -7.24
N GLY A 509 -6.90 2.23 -6.89
CA GLY A 509 -6.13 2.19 -5.66
C GLY A 509 -4.83 2.98 -5.72
N LEU A 510 -4.28 3.30 -4.53
CA LEU A 510 -3.02 3.99 -4.37
C LEU A 510 -2.07 3.19 -3.49
N ILE A 511 -0.79 3.26 -3.81
CA ILE A 511 0.30 2.82 -2.96
C ILE A 511 1.05 4.07 -2.49
N VAL A 512 1.13 4.25 -1.18
CA VAL A 512 1.83 5.38 -0.57
C VAL A 512 2.97 4.86 0.28
N ALA A 513 4.20 5.28 0.01
CA ALA A 513 5.36 4.98 0.84
C ALA A 513 5.84 6.24 1.55
N ILE A 514 6.06 6.14 2.86
CA ILE A 514 6.54 7.24 3.70
C ILE A 514 7.88 6.85 4.33
N LEU A 515 8.89 7.66 4.04
CA LEU A 515 10.24 7.53 4.57
C LEU A 515 10.48 8.71 5.52
N ILE A 516 10.72 8.44 6.80
CA ILE A 516 11.00 9.48 7.81
C ILE A 516 11.89 8.92 8.91
N LYS A 517 13.02 9.58 9.22
CA LYS A 517 14.05 9.03 10.10
C LYS A 517 14.44 7.59 9.66
N ASN A 518 14.22 6.62 10.55
CA ASN A 518 14.54 5.19 10.30
C ASN A 518 13.31 4.38 9.88
N ILE A 519 12.17 5.03 9.64
CA ILE A 519 10.94 4.38 9.21
C ILE A 519 10.84 4.46 7.69
N ASN A 520 10.64 3.31 7.06
CA ASN A 520 10.22 3.16 5.68
C ASN A 520 8.99 2.27 5.69
N GLN A 521 7.84 2.84 5.38
CA GLN A 521 6.56 2.16 5.52
C GLN A 521 5.69 2.38 4.30
N VAL A 522 5.05 1.29 3.84
CA VAL A 522 4.18 1.27 2.66
C VAL A 522 2.75 1.04 3.09
N TYR A 523 1.84 1.77 2.48
CA TYR A 523 0.41 1.77 2.73
C TYR A 523 -0.36 1.51 1.45
N TYR A 524 -1.51 0.87 1.56
CA TYR A 524 -2.41 0.53 0.46
C TYR A 524 -3.77 1.18 0.71
N LEU A 525 -4.22 2.04 -0.21
CA LEU A 525 -5.60 2.51 -0.30
C LEU A 525 -6.23 1.68 -1.43
N GLU A 526 -7.15 0.80 -1.05
CA GLU A 526 -7.80 -0.14 -1.97
C GLU A 526 -9.32 -0.03 -1.90
#